data_edd8ec234d57a47d483a54f8bc43c77f
#
_entry.id   edd8ec234d57a47d483a54f8bc43c77f
#
_cell.length_a   1.000
_cell.length_b   1.000
_cell.length_c   1.000
_cell.angle_alpha   90.00
_cell.angle_beta   90.00
_cell.angle_gamma   90.00
#
_symmetry.space_group_name_H-M   'P 1'
#
loop_
_entity.id
_entity.type
_entity.pdbx_description
1 polymer ?
#
loop_
_entity_poly.entity_id
_entity_poly.type
_entity_poly.pdbx_seq_one_letter_code
_entity_poly.pdbx_strand_id
1 'polypeptide(L)'
;TDAWAQCRLVAPDNVPPYFGRFKNQVMKQITQFQWLPRPEATDIVRRVMQPSVRFTRDECLDLPPVMFETRSVQLTTEQNKAYKDMVVKLRTEAEEGEITAVNEAVKMGKLIQIACGVVYANDGTEVSIPSSPRIDETRSIIESAEGKVIVFVPYVSSVNMVAKELSADFSVEVIHGSVKKAERDRIFRAFQSAKDPKVLVAQPAAMS
;
A
#
# COMPACT_ATOMS: atom_id res chain seq x y z
N THR A 1 -18.96 -2.08 10.80
CA THR A 1 -19.84 -2.96 9.99
C THR A 1 -19.53 -4.41 10.25
N ASP A 2 -18.27 -4.80 10.15
CA ASP A 2 -17.86 -6.21 10.17
C ASP A 2 -18.17 -6.89 11.50
N ALA A 3 -17.91 -6.23 12.62
CA ALA A 3 -18.24 -6.76 13.94
C ALA A 3 -19.73 -7.12 14.09
N TRP A 4 -20.65 -6.26 13.62
CA TRP A 4 -22.08 -6.54 13.69
C TRP A 4 -22.46 -7.78 12.88
N ALA A 5 -21.97 -7.87 11.63
CA ALA A 5 -22.30 -9.01 10.76
C ALA A 5 -21.75 -10.33 11.31
N GLN A 6 -20.52 -10.32 11.83
CA GLN A 6 -19.91 -11.49 12.47
C GLN A 6 -20.69 -11.90 13.73
N CYS A 7 -21.04 -10.96 14.60
CA CYS A 7 -21.83 -11.25 15.79
C CYS A 7 -23.24 -11.76 15.46
N ARG A 8 -23.87 -11.26 14.39
CA ARG A 8 -25.19 -11.78 13.95
C ARG A 8 -25.15 -13.24 13.55
N LEU A 9 -24.00 -13.73 13.07
CA LEU A 9 -23.82 -15.15 12.71
C LEU A 9 -23.47 -16.01 13.93
N VAL A 10 -22.63 -15.53 14.82
CA VAL A 10 -22.05 -16.35 15.92
C VAL A 10 -22.82 -16.19 17.23
N ALA A 11 -23.22 -14.98 17.58
CA ALA A 11 -23.91 -14.63 18.83
C ALA A 11 -24.99 -13.56 18.56
N PRO A 12 -26.09 -13.94 17.87
CA PRO A 12 -27.10 -12.99 17.38
C PRO A 12 -27.77 -12.17 18.50
N ASP A 13 -27.84 -12.71 19.70
CA ASP A 13 -28.45 -12.06 20.86
C ASP A 13 -27.60 -10.93 21.45
N ASN A 14 -26.30 -10.92 21.17
CA ASN A 14 -25.38 -9.90 21.66
C ASN A 14 -25.49 -8.56 20.91
N VAL A 15 -26.14 -8.52 19.75
CA VAL A 15 -26.23 -7.32 18.91
C VAL A 15 -27.68 -7.02 18.52
N PRO A 16 -28.03 -5.74 18.35
CA PRO A 16 -29.36 -5.37 17.83
C PRO A 16 -29.64 -6.04 16.49
N PRO A 17 -30.91 -6.42 16.21
CA PRO A 17 -31.27 -7.10 14.96
C PRO A 17 -31.00 -6.27 13.70
N TYR A 18 -30.96 -4.95 13.82
CA TYR A 18 -30.73 -4.04 12.70
C TYR A 18 -29.41 -3.29 12.85
N PHE A 19 -28.60 -3.29 11.80
CA PHE A 19 -27.31 -2.62 11.75
C PHE A 19 -27.38 -1.13 12.12
N GLY A 20 -28.43 -0.41 11.69
CA GLY A 20 -28.57 1.01 12.02
C GLY A 20 -28.60 1.31 13.52
N ARG A 21 -29.23 0.43 14.32
CA ARG A 21 -29.23 0.57 15.79
C ARG A 21 -27.85 0.34 16.38
N PHE A 22 -27.12 -0.67 15.92
CA PHE A 22 -25.74 -0.92 16.33
C PHE A 22 -24.82 0.23 15.93
N LYS A 23 -24.95 0.72 14.69
CA LYS A 23 -24.19 1.87 14.20
C LYS A 23 -24.35 3.09 15.11
N ASN A 24 -25.56 3.39 15.53
CA ASN A 24 -25.87 4.54 16.41
C ASN A 24 -25.29 4.36 17.83
N GLN A 25 -25.09 3.13 18.29
CA GLN A 25 -24.43 2.84 19.58
C GLN A 25 -22.93 3.10 19.53
N VAL A 26 -22.25 2.74 18.42
CA VAL A 26 -20.80 2.81 18.30
C VAL A 26 -20.28 4.04 17.54
N MET A 27 -21.15 4.71 16.80
CA MET A 27 -20.79 5.87 15.98
C MET A 27 -21.69 7.08 16.29
N LYS A 28 -21.12 8.27 16.12
CA LYS A 28 -21.84 9.55 16.16
C LYS A 28 -21.82 10.18 14.79
N GLN A 29 -22.97 10.55 14.30
CA GLN A 29 -23.09 11.29 13.03
C GLN A 29 -22.69 12.75 13.25
N ILE A 30 -21.78 13.26 12.44
CA ILE A 30 -21.30 14.64 12.45
C ILE A 30 -21.96 15.43 11.32
N THR A 31 -21.98 14.84 10.11
CA THR A 31 -22.69 15.39 8.95
C THR A 31 -23.51 14.29 8.28
N GLN A 32 -24.26 14.62 7.22
CA GLN A 32 -25.03 13.64 6.47
C GLN A 32 -24.19 12.45 5.98
N PHE A 33 -22.90 12.65 5.71
CA PHE A 33 -21.97 11.63 5.17
C PHE A 33 -20.86 11.22 6.12
N GLN A 34 -20.63 11.95 7.21
CA GLN A 34 -19.50 11.72 8.12
C GLN A 34 -19.96 11.19 9.47
N TRP A 35 -19.34 10.08 9.86
CA TRP A 35 -19.55 9.42 11.15
C TRP A 35 -18.22 9.24 11.86
N LEU A 36 -18.19 9.50 13.15
CA LEU A 36 -17.01 9.27 14.01
C LEU A 36 -17.32 8.22 15.07
N PRO A 37 -16.34 7.40 15.46
CA PRO A 37 -16.50 6.47 16.59
C PRO A 37 -16.82 7.25 17.89
N ARG A 38 -17.71 6.69 18.71
CA ARG A 38 -17.90 7.17 20.07
C ARG A 38 -16.70 6.75 20.95
N PRO A 39 -16.37 7.47 22.04
CA PRO A 39 -15.29 7.10 22.94
C PRO A 39 -15.41 5.64 23.43
N GLU A 40 -16.62 5.21 23.75
CA GLU A 40 -16.95 3.87 24.26
C GLU A 40 -17.11 2.80 23.18
N ALA A 41 -16.94 3.14 21.90
CA ALA A 41 -17.19 2.23 20.77
C ALA A 41 -16.38 0.92 20.86
N THR A 42 -15.10 1.02 21.25
CA THR A 42 -14.20 -0.14 21.40
C THR A 42 -14.72 -1.12 22.44
N ASP A 43 -15.19 -0.63 23.58
CA ASP A 43 -15.67 -1.47 24.68
C ASP A 43 -17.01 -2.12 24.32
N ILE A 44 -17.88 -1.38 23.63
CA ILE A 44 -19.14 -1.93 23.13
C ILE A 44 -18.85 -3.07 22.14
N VAL A 45 -17.97 -2.83 21.15
CA VAL A 45 -17.59 -3.86 20.16
C VAL A 45 -16.97 -5.07 20.83
N ARG A 46 -16.05 -4.88 21.77
CA ARG A 46 -15.42 -5.98 22.53
C ARG A 46 -16.45 -6.82 23.27
N ARG A 47 -17.42 -6.18 23.91
CA ARG A 47 -18.49 -6.85 24.66
C ARG A 47 -19.40 -7.68 23.76
N VAL A 48 -19.86 -7.12 22.65
CA VAL A 48 -20.79 -7.83 21.76
C VAL A 48 -20.14 -8.99 21.01
N MET A 49 -18.81 -8.95 20.84
CA MET A 49 -18.06 -10.02 20.20
C MET A 49 -17.77 -11.22 21.14
N GLN A 50 -18.13 -11.15 22.40
CA GLN A 50 -17.94 -12.30 23.30
C GLN A 50 -18.92 -13.46 22.98
N PRO A 51 -18.47 -14.72 23.10
CA PRO A 51 -17.14 -15.19 23.47
C PRO A 51 -16.16 -15.20 22.29
N SER A 52 -15.31 -14.19 22.17
CA SER A 52 -14.26 -14.15 21.16
C SER A 52 -12.89 -14.37 21.78
N VAL A 53 -12.06 -15.15 21.12
CA VAL A 53 -10.64 -15.31 21.48
C VAL A 53 -9.80 -14.53 20.47
N ARG A 54 -8.90 -13.72 20.98
CA ARG A 54 -7.95 -12.98 20.18
C ARG A 54 -6.54 -13.39 20.55
N PHE A 55 -5.81 -13.85 19.56
CA PHE A 55 -4.37 -14.06 19.66
C PHE A 55 -3.66 -12.95 18.89
N THR A 56 -2.69 -12.31 19.48
CA THR A 56 -1.78 -11.43 18.77
C THR A 56 -0.67 -12.24 18.15
N ARG A 57 -0.05 -11.69 17.09
CA ARG A 57 1.08 -12.32 16.43
C ARG A 57 2.22 -12.61 17.42
N ASP A 58 2.51 -11.66 18.30
CA ASP A 58 3.58 -11.73 19.28
C ASP A 58 3.33 -12.78 20.39
N GLU A 59 2.05 -13.11 20.65
CA GLU A 59 1.66 -14.19 21.56
C GLU A 59 1.76 -15.58 20.93
N CYS A 60 1.69 -15.67 19.60
CA CYS A 60 1.60 -16.94 18.89
C CYS A 60 2.89 -17.34 18.17
N LEU A 61 3.76 -16.38 17.86
CA LEU A 61 4.94 -16.60 17.02
C LEU A 61 6.18 -16.02 17.70
N ASP A 62 7.18 -16.84 17.88
CA ASP A 62 8.52 -16.40 18.28
C ASP A 62 9.27 -15.91 17.05
N LEU A 63 9.06 -14.65 16.71
CA LEU A 63 9.67 -13.99 15.55
C LEU A 63 10.71 -12.98 16.01
N PRO A 64 11.80 -12.82 15.26
CA PRO A 64 12.78 -11.78 15.54
C PRO A 64 12.12 -10.39 15.45
N PRO A 65 12.64 -9.40 16.20
CA PRO A 65 12.10 -8.04 16.17
C PRO A 65 12.17 -7.45 14.77
N VAL A 66 11.14 -6.67 14.42
CA VAL A 66 11.11 -5.93 13.14
C VAL A 66 12.10 -4.77 13.24
N MET A 67 13.03 -4.72 12.31
CA MET A 67 13.96 -3.59 12.15
C MET A 67 13.54 -2.74 10.96
N PHE A 68 13.55 -1.42 11.15
CA PHE A 68 13.29 -0.44 10.10
C PHE A 68 14.57 0.31 9.79
N GLU A 69 14.95 0.33 8.52
CA GLU A 69 16.10 1.07 8.03
C GLU A 69 15.65 2.01 6.89
N THR A 70 16.13 3.26 6.93
CA THR A 70 15.87 4.24 5.87
C THR A 70 17.13 4.42 5.05
N ARG A 71 17.05 4.16 3.75
CA ARG A 71 18.10 4.42 2.76
C ARG A 71 17.76 5.64 1.94
N SER A 72 18.68 6.59 1.84
CA SER A 72 18.51 7.82 1.06
C SER A 72 19.31 7.73 -0.23
N VAL A 73 18.65 7.96 -1.35
CA VAL A 73 19.28 7.99 -2.67
C VAL A 73 19.03 9.33 -3.34
N GLN A 74 19.99 9.79 -4.16
CA GLN A 74 19.83 10.99 -4.94
C GLN A 74 18.97 10.71 -6.17
N LEU A 75 18.12 11.68 -6.52
CA LEU A 75 17.41 11.64 -7.80
C LEU A 75 18.39 11.90 -8.95
N THR A 76 18.11 11.32 -10.12
CA THR A 76 18.85 11.68 -11.34
C THR A 76 18.63 13.15 -11.70
N THR A 77 19.46 13.69 -12.60
CA THR A 77 19.32 15.07 -13.09
C THR A 77 17.95 15.29 -13.71
N GLU A 78 17.47 14.33 -14.49
CA GLU A 78 16.18 14.37 -15.17
C GLU A 78 15.02 14.30 -14.17
N GLN A 79 15.09 13.39 -13.20
CA GLN A 79 14.09 13.32 -12.13
C GLN A 79 14.05 14.61 -11.31
N ASN A 80 15.22 15.17 -10.97
CA ASN A 80 15.33 16.37 -10.17
C ASN A 80 14.73 17.59 -10.90
N LYS A 81 14.97 17.69 -12.21
CA LYS A 81 14.36 18.72 -13.06
C LYS A 81 12.84 18.58 -13.08
N ALA A 82 12.33 17.40 -13.44
CA ALA A 82 10.88 17.13 -13.49
C ALA A 82 10.19 17.36 -12.14
N TYR A 83 10.86 16.99 -11.03
CA TYR A 83 10.34 17.18 -9.68
C TYR A 83 10.25 18.68 -9.33
N LYS A 84 11.30 19.47 -9.59
CA LYS A 84 11.32 20.92 -9.36
C LYS A 84 10.27 21.65 -10.21
N ASP A 85 10.16 21.32 -11.49
CA ASP A 85 9.17 21.90 -12.40
C ASP A 85 7.74 21.65 -11.89
N MET A 86 7.47 20.44 -11.39
CA MET A 86 6.17 20.10 -10.81
C MET A 86 5.91 20.86 -9.50
N VAL A 87 6.90 21.01 -8.63
CA VAL A 87 6.79 21.79 -7.38
C VAL A 87 6.53 23.27 -7.66
N VAL A 88 7.22 23.85 -8.65
CA VAL A 88 6.99 25.25 -9.06
C VAL A 88 5.55 25.42 -9.55
N LYS A 89 5.07 24.52 -10.42
CA LYS A 89 3.68 24.55 -10.91
C LYS A 89 2.67 24.44 -9.76
N LEU A 90 2.92 23.59 -8.76
CA LEU A 90 2.10 23.47 -7.55
C LEU A 90 2.00 24.80 -6.79
N ARG A 91 3.13 25.51 -6.60
CA ARG A 91 3.17 26.78 -5.88
C ARG A 91 2.43 27.89 -6.62
N THR A 92 2.66 28.03 -7.93
CA THR A 92 1.99 29.04 -8.76
C THR A 92 0.48 28.91 -8.70
N GLU A 93 -0.05 27.69 -8.88
CA GLU A 93 -1.50 27.45 -8.81
C GLU A 93 -2.07 27.65 -7.38
N ALA A 94 -1.27 27.43 -6.33
CA ALA A 94 -1.66 27.71 -4.95
C ALA A 94 -1.82 29.22 -4.71
N GLU A 95 -0.87 30.02 -5.22
CA GLU A 95 -0.88 31.48 -5.10
C GLU A 95 -2.04 32.10 -5.89
N GLU A 96 -2.42 31.51 -7.02
CA GLU A 96 -3.56 31.93 -7.85
C GLU A 96 -4.93 31.48 -7.28
N GLY A 97 -4.94 30.69 -6.21
CA GLY A 97 -6.18 30.23 -5.56
C GLY A 97 -6.92 29.13 -6.32
N GLU A 98 -6.30 28.53 -7.32
CA GLU A 98 -6.89 27.47 -8.17
C GLU A 98 -6.80 26.06 -7.56
N ILE A 99 -6.09 25.91 -6.42
CA ILE A 99 -5.89 24.60 -5.81
C ILE A 99 -7.14 24.17 -5.01
N THR A 100 -7.80 23.14 -5.51
CA THR A 100 -8.70 22.32 -4.72
C THR A 100 -7.95 21.15 -4.09
N ALA A 101 -8.46 20.59 -2.96
CA ALA A 101 -7.86 19.40 -2.33
C ALA A 101 -7.69 18.21 -3.29
N VAL A 102 -8.54 18.11 -4.31
CA VAL A 102 -8.45 17.07 -5.36
C VAL A 102 -7.24 17.31 -6.26
N ASN A 103 -7.01 18.57 -6.69
CA ASN A 103 -5.88 18.93 -7.53
C ASN A 103 -4.54 18.73 -6.79
N GLU A 104 -4.50 19.05 -5.51
CA GLU A 104 -3.32 18.84 -4.66
C GLU A 104 -2.97 17.36 -4.55
N ALA A 105 -3.94 16.49 -4.28
CA ALA A 105 -3.71 15.04 -4.20
C ALA A 105 -3.21 14.46 -5.52
N VAL A 106 -3.75 14.90 -6.67
CA VAL A 106 -3.29 14.47 -8.00
C VAL A 106 -1.83 14.87 -8.24
N LYS A 107 -1.45 16.09 -7.87
CA LYS A 107 -0.09 16.59 -8.07
C LYS A 107 0.93 15.93 -7.14
N MET A 108 0.56 15.68 -5.88
CA MET A 108 1.36 14.86 -4.97
C MET A 108 1.59 13.44 -5.55
N GLY A 109 0.55 12.85 -6.14
CA GLY A 109 0.68 11.59 -6.87
C GLY A 109 1.70 11.65 -8.01
N LYS A 110 1.75 12.76 -8.77
CA LYS A 110 2.74 12.97 -9.84
C LYS A 110 4.17 13.09 -9.29
N LEU A 111 4.39 13.77 -8.17
CA LEU A 111 5.70 13.85 -7.52
C LEU A 111 6.22 12.46 -7.11
N ILE A 112 5.34 11.60 -6.58
CA ILE A 112 5.69 10.22 -6.24
C ILE A 112 6.01 9.42 -7.52
N GLN A 113 5.25 9.58 -8.60
CA GLN A 113 5.51 8.95 -9.88
C GLN A 113 6.89 9.33 -10.44
N ILE A 114 7.23 10.63 -10.44
CA ILE A 114 8.54 11.13 -10.85
C ILE A 114 9.65 10.47 -10.02
N ALA A 115 9.48 10.45 -8.69
CA ALA A 115 10.43 9.80 -7.80
C ALA A 115 10.53 8.28 -8.03
N CYS A 116 9.47 7.62 -8.49
CA CYS A 116 9.47 6.19 -8.86
C CYS A 116 10.02 5.91 -10.27
N GLY A 117 10.29 6.93 -11.07
CA GLY A 117 10.88 6.78 -12.41
C GLY A 117 9.89 6.51 -13.53
N VAL A 118 8.58 6.54 -13.30
CA VAL A 118 7.55 6.42 -14.35
C VAL A 118 6.38 7.36 -14.05
N VAL A 119 5.99 8.16 -15.03
CA VAL A 119 4.89 9.12 -14.90
C VAL A 119 3.82 8.81 -15.96
N TYR A 120 2.56 8.81 -15.55
CA TYR A 120 1.45 8.78 -16.48
C TYR A 120 1.20 10.18 -17.05
N ALA A 121 1.25 10.35 -18.36
CA ALA A 121 0.82 11.58 -19.02
C ALA A 121 -0.72 11.73 -18.96
N ASN A 122 -1.23 12.88 -19.35
CA ASN A 122 -2.67 13.16 -19.28
C ASN A 122 -3.52 12.28 -20.24
N ASP A 123 -2.91 11.79 -21.29
CA ASP A 123 -3.52 10.84 -22.24
C ASP A 123 -3.41 9.38 -21.79
N GLY A 124 -2.85 9.12 -20.61
CA GLY A 124 -2.64 7.78 -20.05
C GLY A 124 -1.37 7.09 -20.52
N THR A 125 -0.56 7.72 -21.38
CA THR A 125 0.73 7.15 -21.80
C THR A 125 1.73 7.15 -20.65
N GLU A 126 2.60 6.14 -20.62
CA GLU A 126 3.66 6.01 -19.63
C GLU A 126 4.95 6.66 -20.13
N VAL A 127 5.49 7.57 -19.34
CA VAL A 127 6.77 8.23 -19.60
C VAL A 127 7.79 7.75 -18.57
N SER A 128 8.82 7.03 -19.02
CA SER A 128 9.92 6.61 -18.16
C SER A 128 10.91 7.74 -17.92
N ILE A 129 11.34 7.90 -16.69
CA ILE A 129 12.41 8.83 -16.30
C ILE A 129 13.54 7.97 -15.69
N PRO A 130 14.79 8.14 -16.13
CA PRO A 130 15.90 7.38 -15.54
C PRO A 130 15.94 7.47 -14.03
N SER A 131 16.02 6.31 -13.35
CA SER A 131 16.00 6.20 -11.90
C SER A 131 17.07 5.25 -11.36
N SER A 132 18.19 5.13 -12.06
CA SER A 132 19.28 4.21 -11.76
C SER A 132 19.75 4.21 -10.30
N PRO A 133 19.94 5.35 -9.60
CA PRO A 133 20.42 5.31 -8.23
C PRO A 133 19.50 4.53 -7.28
N ARG A 134 18.18 4.59 -7.52
CA ARG A 134 17.20 3.83 -6.72
C ARG A 134 17.25 2.34 -7.04
N ILE A 135 17.39 2.01 -8.34
CA ILE A 135 17.50 0.61 -8.77
C ILE A 135 18.80 0.00 -8.22
N ASP A 136 19.91 0.73 -8.29
CA ASP A 136 21.22 0.28 -7.81
C ASP A 136 21.22 0.05 -6.29
N GLU A 137 20.60 0.95 -5.52
CA GLU A 137 20.43 0.75 -4.08
C GLU A 137 19.52 -0.46 -3.79
N THR A 138 18.42 -0.62 -4.53
CA THR A 138 17.54 -1.78 -4.39
C THR A 138 18.29 -3.07 -4.70
N ARG A 139 19.14 -3.10 -5.73
CA ARG A 139 19.99 -4.24 -6.10
C ARG A 139 20.96 -4.58 -4.97
N SER A 140 21.65 -3.58 -4.42
CA SER A 140 22.57 -3.76 -3.29
C SER A 140 21.88 -4.37 -2.07
N ILE A 141 20.67 -3.94 -1.74
CA ILE A 141 19.88 -4.51 -0.65
C ILE A 141 19.54 -5.98 -0.93
N ILE A 142 19.12 -6.31 -2.16
CA ILE A 142 18.77 -7.68 -2.53
C ILE A 142 20.00 -8.60 -2.49
N GLU A 143 21.17 -8.11 -2.94
CA GLU A 143 22.44 -8.85 -2.89
C GLU A 143 22.88 -9.15 -1.46
N SER A 144 22.69 -8.19 -0.54
CA SER A 144 23.04 -8.36 0.86
C SER A 144 22.07 -9.24 1.65
N ALA A 145 20.87 -9.49 1.11
CA ALA A 145 19.85 -10.29 1.78
C ALA A 145 20.09 -11.79 1.58
N GLU A 146 20.25 -12.54 2.67
CA GLU A 146 20.35 -14.01 2.63
C GLU A 146 19.05 -14.65 2.14
N GLY A 147 17.90 -14.11 2.56
CA GLY A 147 16.56 -14.60 2.23
C GLY A 147 15.98 -13.98 0.96
N LYS A 148 14.72 -14.27 0.73
CA LYS A 148 13.91 -13.68 -0.35
C LYS A 148 13.48 -12.27 0.01
N VAL A 149 13.33 -11.41 -1.01
CA VAL A 149 13.04 -9.99 -0.83
C VAL A 149 11.71 -9.65 -1.50
N ILE A 150 10.87 -8.89 -0.79
CA ILE A 150 9.67 -8.27 -1.38
C ILE A 150 9.94 -6.79 -1.55
N VAL A 151 9.78 -6.30 -2.78
CA VAL A 151 9.92 -4.89 -3.13
C VAL A 151 8.54 -4.29 -3.37
N PHE A 152 8.07 -3.43 -2.48
CA PHE A 152 6.79 -2.74 -2.64
C PHE A 152 6.93 -1.47 -3.45
N VAL A 153 6.11 -1.34 -4.49
CA VAL A 153 6.09 -0.18 -5.39
C VAL A 153 4.65 0.28 -5.60
N PRO A 154 4.35 1.59 -5.50
CA PRO A 154 2.96 2.08 -5.44
C PRO A 154 2.18 2.01 -6.76
N TYR A 155 2.86 2.00 -7.92
CA TYR A 155 2.22 2.06 -9.25
C TYR A 155 2.57 0.85 -10.11
N VAL A 156 1.60 0.38 -10.91
CA VAL A 156 1.75 -0.80 -11.79
C VAL A 156 2.90 -0.64 -12.79
N SER A 157 2.98 0.52 -13.45
CA SER A 157 4.08 0.83 -14.38
C SER A 157 5.45 0.80 -13.70
N SER A 158 5.53 1.35 -12.48
CA SER A 158 6.77 1.29 -11.69
C SER A 158 7.10 -0.13 -11.23
N VAL A 159 6.09 -0.96 -10.90
CA VAL A 159 6.29 -2.40 -10.62
C VAL A 159 6.93 -3.08 -11.82
N ASN A 160 6.37 -2.89 -13.00
CA ASN A 160 6.88 -3.50 -14.24
C ASN A 160 8.30 -3.02 -14.58
N MET A 161 8.56 -1.72 -14.42
CA MET A 161 9.87 -1.13 -14.67
C MET A 161 10.92 -1.70 -13.70
N VAL A 162 10.66 -1.69 -12.40
CA VAL A 162 11.56 -2.23 -11.37
C VAL A 162 11.81 -3.73 -11.59
N ALA A 163 10.77 -4.49 -11.88
CA ALA A 163 10.90 -5.92 -12.17
C ALA A 163 11.78 -6.18 -13.40
N LYS A 164 11.60 -5.41 -14.46
CA LYS A 164 12.42 -5.50 -15.68
C LYS A 164 13.90 -5.24 -15.39
N GLU A 165 14.21 -4.17 -14.65
CA GLU A 165 15.58 -3.80 -14.29
C GLU A 165 16.25 -4.85 -13.40
N LEU A 166 15.51 -5.40 -12.42
CA LEU A 166 16.03 -6.41 -11.51
C LEU A 166 16.12 -7.81 -12.14
N SER A 167 15.35 -8.10 -13.20
CA SER A 167 15.38 -9.39 -13.88
C SER A 167 16.68 -9.69 -14.62
N ALA A 168 17.54 -8.67 -14.79
CA ALA A 168 18.87 -8.88 -15.34
C ALA A 168 19.77 -9.71 -14.39
N ASP A 169 19.55 -9.59 -13.08
CA ASP A 169 20.45 -10.14 -12.05
C ASP A 169 19.77 -11.20 -11.18
N PHE A 170 18.43 -11.14 -11.06
CA PHE A 170 17.66 -11.98 -10.14
C PHE A 170 16.49 -12.68 -10.81
N SER A 171 16.03 -13.79 -10.21
CA SER A 171 14.74 -14.36 -10.54
C SER A 171 13.63 -13.52 -9.89
N VAL A 172 12.80 -12.87 -10.72
CA VAL A 172 11.79 -11.89 -10.30
C VAL A 172 10.41 -12.34 -10.72
N GLU A 173 9.44 -12.20 -9.82
CA GLU A 173 8.00 -12.30 -10.11
C GLU A 173 7.30 -10.99 -9.72
N VAL A 174 6.14 -10.73 -10.32
CA VAL A 174 5.38 -9.50 -10.09
C VAL A 174 3.97 -9.77 -9.61
N ILE A 175 3.47 -8.92 -8.69
CA ILE A 175 2.07 -8.92 -8.26
C ILE A 175 1.51 -7.50 -8.29
N HIS A 176 0.47 -7.31 -9.11
CA HIS A 176 -0.33 -6.09 -9.17
C HIS A 176 -1.79 -6.42 -9.52
N GLY A 177 -2.65 -5.42 -9.55
CA GLY A 177 -4.09 -5.61 -9.70
C GLY A 177 -4.55 -6.37 -10.95
N SER A 178 -3.76 -6.38 -12.02
CA SER A 178 -4.08 -7.12 -13.27
C SER A 178 -3.65 -8.59 -13.24
N VAL A 179 -2.90 -9.05 -12.23
CA VAL A 179 -2.50 -10.45 -12.10
C VAL A 179 -3.69 -11.28 -11.64
N LYS A 180 -4.06 -12.30 -12.41
CA LYS A 180 -5.19 -13.18 -12.12
C LYS A 180 -4.96 -13.98 -10.83
N LYS A 181 -6.04 -14.29 -10.10
CA LYS A 181 -5.98 -15.00 -8.82
C LYS A 181 -5.15 -16.29 -8.88
N ALA A 182 -5.39 -17.15 -9.87
CA ALA A 182 -4.69 -18.44 -10.00
C ALA A 182 -3.17 -18.25 -10.16
N GLU A 183 -2.75 -17.21 -10.91
CA GLU A 183 -1.36 -16.89 -11.12
C GLU A 183 -0.74 -16.29 -9.84
N ARG A 184 -1.47 -15.42 -9.13
CA ARG A 184 -1.07 -14.88 -7.83
C ARG A 184 -0.84 -16.03 -6.82
N ASP A 185 -1.75 -16.98 -6.74
CA ASP A 185 -1.64 -18.15 -5.85
C ASP A 185 -0.44 -19.03 -6.22
N ARG A 186 -0.10 -19.15 -7.51
CA ARG A 186 1.10 -19.84 -8.00
C ARG A 186 2.37 -19.12 -7.54
N ILE A 187 2.42 -17.80 -7.75
CA ILE A 187 3.56 -16.96 -7.37
C ILE A 187 3.80 -17.02 -5.86
N PHE A 188 2.76 -16.87 -5.04
CA PHE A 188 2.90 -16.96 -3.59
C PHE A 188 3.43 -18.32 -3.13
N ARG A 189 2.90 -19.42 -3.68
CA ARG A 189 3.40 -20.76 -3.35
C ARG A 189 4.86 -20.93 -3.74
N ALA A 190 5.26 -20.49 -4.93
CA ALA A 190 6.65 -20.54 -5.36
C ALA A 190 7.55 -19.66 -4.47
N PHE A 191 7.10 -18.46 -4.14
CA PHE A 191 7.85 -17.55 -3.26
C PHE A 191 8.03 -18.12 -1.85
N GLN A 192 7.06 -18.86 -1.32
CA GLN A 192 7.15 -19.44 0.03
C GLN A 192 7.96 -20.74 0.08
N SER A 193 7.86 -21.61 -0.92
CA SER A 193 8.34 -23.00 -0.80
C SER A 193 9.43 -23.40 -1.80
N ALA A 194 9.60 -22.69 -2.91
CA ALA A 194 10.65 -23.00 -3.90
C ALA A 194 11.89 -22.10 -3.69
N LYS A 195 13.01 -22.43 -4.33
CA LYS A 195 14.22 -21.60 -4.34
C LYS A 195 13.96 -20.26 -5.02
N ASP A 196 13.30 -20.28 -6.16
CA ASP A 196 12.92 -19.14 -6.98
C ASP A 196 11.41 -18.86 -6.88
N PRO A 197 10.97 -17.58 -6.98
CA PRO A 197 11.78 -16.38 -7.24
C PRO A 197 12.54 -15.90 -6.01
N LYS A 198 13.69 -15.24 -6.22
CA LYS A 198 14.45 -14.52 -5.20
C LYS A 198 13.74 -13.23 -4.79
N VAL A 199 13.15 -12.53 -5.77
CA VAL A 199 12.54 -11.22 -5.60
C VAL A 199 11.06 -11.25 -6.02
N LEU A 200 10.22 -10.65 -5.20
CA LEU A 200 8.82 -10.39 -5.52
C LEU A 200 8.61 -8.88 -5.57
N VAL A 201 8.33 -8.31 -6.75
CA VAL A 201 7.97 -6.89 -6.89
C VAL A 201 6.45 -6.76 -6.86
N ALA A 202 5.93 -6.02 -5.91
CA ALA A 202 4.49 -6.02 -5.64
C ALA A 202 3.90 -4.62 -5.44
N GLN A 203 2.68 -4.43 -5.93
CA GLN A 203 1.86 -3.30 -5.56
C GLN A 203 1.16 -3.60 -4.22
N PRO A 204 1.30 -2.76 -3.16
CA PRO A 204 0.72 -3.05 -1.85
C PRO A 204 -0.77 -3.36 -1.88
N ALA A 205 -1.56 -2.61 -2.66
CA ALA A 205 -3.00 -2.82 -2.81
C ALA A 205 -3.40 -4.18 -3.41
N ALA A 206 -2.48 -4.89 -4.05
CA ALA A 206 -2.72 -6.20 -4.65
C ALA A 206 -2.31 -7.37 -3.74
N MET A 207 -1.74 -7.08 -2.58
CA MET A 207 -1.26 -8.07 -1.60
C MET A 207 -2.27 -8.35 -0.48
N SER A 208 -3.36 -7.58 -0.42
CA SER A 208 -4.44 -7.72 0.57
C SER A 208 -5.51 -8.73 0.13
#